data_97353643e18eb3c30097d6b6961bae56
#
_entry.id   97353643e18eb3c30097d6b6961bae56
#
_cell.length_a   1.000
_cell.length_b   1.000
_cell.length_c   1.000
_cell.angle_alpha   90.00
_cell.angle_beta   90.00
_cell.angle_gamma   90.00
#
_symmetry.space_group_name_H-M   'P 1'
#
loop_
_entity.id
_entity.type
_entity.pdbx_description
1 polymer ?
#
loop_
_entity_poly.entity_id
_entity_poly.type
_entity_poly.pdbx_seq_one_letter_code
_entity_poly.pdbx_strand_id
1 'polypeptide(L)'
;MAQFQVYRLVGGRLVLDLQMDLIDTGSRVVAPLIVVSTGPRVIGRLEPVFEVNGEDHALHTAEMAAIPSALLRGQPVADLSGSDYEIRGALDMVFSGF
;
A
#
# COMPACT_ATOMS: atom_id res chain seq x y z
N MET A 1 -11.41 -4.64 6.83
CA MET A 1 -10.16 -3.91 6.61
C MET A 1 -9.09 -4.45 7.52
N ALA A 2 -7.96 -4.80 6.97
CA ALA A 2 -6.85 -5.29 7.78
C ALA A 2 -5.54 -4.73 7.26
N GLN A 3 -4.61 -4.49 8.18
CA GLN A 3 -3.29 -3.98 7.85
C GLN A 3 -2.61 -4.85 6.79
N PHE A 4 -2.02 -4.20 5.79
CA PHE A 4 -1.29 -4.82 4.68
C PHE A 4 -2.15 -5.63 3.71
N GLN A 5 -3.46 -5.44 3.72
CA GLN A 5 -4.32 -5.93 2.64
C GLN A 5 -4.42 -4.89 1.53
N VAL A 6 -4.57 -5.38 0.30
CA VAL A 6 -4.67 -4.55 -0.90
C VAL A 6 -6.15 -4.40 -1.27
N TYR A 7 -6.56 -3.18 -1.55
CA TYR A 7 -7.94 -2.87 -1.95
C TYR A 7 -7.95 -2.13 -3.28
N ARG A 8 -9.01 -2.35 -4.05
CA ARG A 8 -9.25 -1.61 -5.29
C ARG A 8 -10.24 -0.49 -5.00
N LEU A 9 -9.84 0.74 -5.29
CA LEU A 9 -10.72 1.89 -5.16
C LEU A 9 -11.60 2.02 -6.40
N VAL A 10 -12.66 2.82 -6.28
CA VAL A 10 -13.46 3.23 -7.43
C VAL A 10 -12.53 3.90 -8.43
N GLY A 11 -12.59 3.50 -9.69
CA GLY A 11 -11.66 3.96 -10.71
C GLY A 11 -10.52 2.99 -10.98
N GLY A 12 -10.39 1.92 -10.19
CA GLY A 12 -9.47 0.81 -10.45
C GLY A 12 -8.10 0.93 -9.78
N ARG A 13 -7.80 2.03 -9.11
CA ARG A 13 -6.51 2.20 -8.43
C ARG A 13 -6.39 1.24 -7.25
N LEU A 14 -5.23 0.61 -7.12
CA LEU A 14 -4.94 -0.25 -5.97
C LEU A 14 -4.24 0.55 -4.87
N VAL A 15 -4.61 0.26 -3.63
CA VAL A 15 -3.95 0.84 -2.45
C VAL A 15 -3.67 -0.27 -1.44
N LEU A 16 -2.59 -0.09 -0.69
CA LEU A 16 -2.25 -0.95 0.43
C LEU A 16 -2.65 -0.27 1.73
N ASP A 17 -3.41 -0.97 2.57
CA ASP A 17 -3.80 -0.49 3.90
C ASP A 17 -2.57 -0.61 4.82
N LEU A 18 -2.08 0.51 5.32
CA LEU A 18 -0.89 0.55 6.17
C LEU A 18 -1.22 0.63 7.64
N GLN A 19 -2.46 0.96 7.98
CA GLN A 19 -2.82 1.30 9.35
C GLN A 19 -3.03 0.07 10.22
N MET A 20 -2.53 0.14 11.45
CA MET A 20 -2.76 -0.89 12.44
C MET A 20 -4.26 -1.04 12.71
N ASP A 21 -4.73 -2.29 12.84
CA ASP A 21 -6.15 -2.60 12.90
C ASP A 21 -6.86 -2.01 14.11
N LEU A 22 -6.15 -1.84 15.23
CA LEU A 22 -6.74 -1.32 16.46
C LEU A 22 -6.93 0.20 16.47
N ILE A 23 -6.39 0.90 15.48
CA ILE A 23 -6.54 2.36 15.39
C ILE A 23 -7.68 2.64 14.43
N ASP A 24 -8.78 3.14 14.95
CA ASP A 24 -9.98 3.46 14.18
C ASP A 24 -10.34 4.93 14.39
N THR A 25 -10.11 5.73 13.37
CA THR A 25 -10.41 7.17 13.37
C THR A 25 -11.44 7.55 12.32
N GLY A 26 -12.03 6.55 11.66
CA GLY A 26 -12.91 6.77 10.50
C GLY A 26 -12.12 6.92 9.20
N SER A 27 -10.80 6.93 9.28
CA SER A 27 -9.90 6.99 8.13
C SER A 27 -8.88 5.88 8.20
N ARG A 28 -8.31 5.51 7.06
CA ARG A 28 -7.22 4.55 6.97
C ARG A 28 -6.06 5.19 6.22
N VAL A 29 -4.84 5.02 6.76
CA VAL A 29 -3.64 5.45 6.04
C VAL A 29 -3.29 4.39 5.03
N VAL A 30 -3.23 4.77 3.76
CA VAL A 30 -2.94 3.85 2.65
C VAL A 30 -1.84 4.43 1.76
N ALA A 31 -1.20 3.57 0.98
CA ALA A 31 -0.26 4.02 -0.05
C ALA A 31 -0.64 3.37 -1.39
N PRO A 32 -0.48 4.09 -2.50
CA PRO A 32 -0.85 3.54 -3.81
C PRO A 32 0.14 2.47 -4.28
N LEU A 33 -0.41 1.49 -4.99
CA LEU A 33 0.35 0.45 -5.69
C LEU A 33 0.22 0.73 -7.18
N ILE A 34 1.34 0.97 -7.85
CA ILE A 34 1.37 1.39 -9.25
C ILE A 34 2.09 0.34 -10.08
N VAL A 35 1.48 -0.05 -11.20
CA VAL A 35 2.04 -1.05 -12.11
C VAL A 35 3.44 -0.60 -12.57
N VAL A 36 4.43 -1.47 -12.39
CA VAL A 36 5.83 -1.15 -12.70
C VAL A 36 6.05 -0.95 -14.19
N SER A 37 5.42 -1.77 -15.03
CA SER A 37 5.68 -1.76 -16.48
C SER A 37 5.25 -0.47 -17.17
N THR A 38 4.27 0.25 -16.61
CA THR A 38 3.74 1.49 -17.21
C THR A 38 3.90 2.70 -16.31
N GLY A 39 4.44 2.49 -15.11
CA GLY A 39 4.59 3.54 -14.11
C GLY A 39 5.94 4.21 -14.16
N PRO A 40 6.18 5.14 -13.22
CA PRO A 40 7.48 5.80 -13.11
C PRO A 40 8.56 4.81 -12.67
N ARG A 41 9.82 5.22 -12.80
CA ARG A 41 10.95 4.41 -12.39
C ARG A 41 10.89 4.15 -10.88
N VAL A 42 11.07 2.88 -10.50
CA VAL A 42 11.02 2.45 -9.10
C VAL A 42 12.25 2.95 -8.34
N ILE A 43 12.02 3.45 -7.12
CA ILE A 43 13.08 3.96 -6.24
C ILE A 43 13.39 2.90 -5.17
N GLY A 44 14.17 1.92 -5.52
CA GLY A 44 14.77 0.93 -4.62
C GLY A 44 13.95 0.53 -3.41
N ARG A 45 14.55 0.57 -2.22
CA ARG A 45 13.91 0.16 -0.97
C ARG A 45 12.74 1.06 -0.53
N LEU A 46 12.69 2.29 -1.05
CA LEU A 46 11.59 3.21 -0.76
C LEU A 46 10.29 2.73 -1.39
N GLU A 47 10.39 2.08 -2.55
CA GLU A 47 9.23 1.64 -3.33
C GLU A 47 9.33 0.14 -3.62
N PRO A 48 9.12 -0.72 -2.60
CA PRO A 48 9.22 -2.16 -2.81
C PRO A 48 8.17 -2.64 -3.81
N VAL A 49 8.55 -3.67 -4.58
CA VAL A 49 7.71 -4.23 -5.64
C VAL A 49 7.06 -5.51 -5.15
N PHE A 50 5.76 -5.63 -5.39
CA PHE A 50 4.98 -6.82 -5.05
C PHE A 50 4.17 -7.27 -6.24
N GLU A 51 4.05 -8.58 -6.42
CA GLU A 51 3.16 -9.13 -7.43
C GLU A 51 1.73 -9.12 -6.90
N VAL A 52 0.82 -8.48 -7.63
CA VAL A 52 -0.61 -8.44 -7.32
C VAL A 52 -1.37 -8.81 -8.58
N ASN A 53 -2.13 -9.89 -8.52
CA ASN A 53 -2.93 -10.39 -9.66
C ASN A 53 -2.08 -10.60 -10.91
N GLY A 54 -0.85 -11.12 -10.74
CA GLY A 54 0.02 -11.46 -11.86
C GLY A 54 0.83 -10.30 -12.42
N GLU A 55 0.72 -9.11 -11.85
CA GLU A 55 1.48 -7.95 -12.28
C GLU A 55 2.31 -7.37 -11.15
N ASP A 56 3.54 -6.92 -11.47
CA ASP A 56 4.39 -6.25 -10.49
C ASP A 56 3.91 -4.83 -10.26
N HIS A 57 3.70 -4.48 -8.99
CA HIS A 57 3.30 -3.15 -8.55
C HIS A 57 4.32 -2.60 -7.57
N ALA A 58 4.70 -1.35 -7.73
CA ALA A 58 5.56 -0.65 -6.77
C ALA A 58 4.68 0.03 -5.73
N LEU A 59 5.03 -0.14 -4.46
CA LEU A 59 4.35 0.53 -3.36
C LEU A 59 4.95 1.92 -3.18
N HIS A 60 4.16 2.96 -3.46
CA HIS A 60 4.61 4.34 -3.38
C HIS A 60 4.41 4.88 -1.97
N THR A 61 5.30 4.49 -1.06
CA THR A 61 5.20 4.81 0.36
C THR A 61 5.22 6.32 0.64
N ALA A 62 6.01 7.07 -0.12
CA ALA A 62 6.09 8.53 0.08
C ALA A 62 4.81 9.26 -0.35
N GLU A 63 3.89 8.56 -1.02
CA GLU A 63 2.60 9.13 -1.43
C GLU A 63 1.46 8.64 -0.54
N MET A 64 1.77 8.12 0.65
CA MET A 64 0.72 7.67 1.57
C MET A 64 -0.20 8.82 1.96
N ALA A 65 -1.46 8.47 2.21
CA ALA A 65 -2.48 9.46 2.56
C ALA A 65 -3.55 8.79 3.40
N ALA A 66 -4.23 9.59 4.21
CA ALA A 66 -5.40 9.12 4.94
C ALA A 66 -6.62 9.27 4.05
N ILE A 67 -7.39 8.19 3.92
CA ILE A 67 -8.64 8.22 3.16
C ILE A 67 -9.78 7.72 4.04
N PRO A 68 -11.04 8.09 3.76
CA PRO A 68 -12.15 7.56 4.53
C PRO A 68 -12.19 6.04 4.47
N SER A 69 -12.36 5.39 5.62
CA SER A 69 -12.38 3.93 5.69
C SER A 69 -13.48 3.32 4.84
N ALA A 70 -14.57 4.07 4.60
CA ALA A 70 -15.66 3.63 3.76
C ALA A 70 -15.24 3.35 2.31
N LEU A 71 -14.10 3.88 1.87
CA LEU A 71 -13.59 3.61 0.51
C LEU A 71 -12.93 2.23 0.40
N LEU A 72 -12.58 1.59 1.53
CA LEU A 72 -11.97 0.25 1.54
C LEU A 72 -13.04 -0.81 1.77
N ARG A 73 -14.04 -0.82 0.91
CA ARG A 73 -15.15 -1.76 0.99
C ARG A 73 -14.87 -3.00 0.15
N GLY A 74 -15.65 -4.06 0.44
CA GLY A 74 -15.58 -5.29 -0.30
C GLY A 74 -14.40 -6.14 0.12
N GLN A 75 -14.11 -7.14 -0.70
CA GLN A 75 -13.05 -8.08 -0.42
C GLN A 75 -11.70 -7.51 -0.80
N PRO A 76 -10.65 -7.76 -0.02
CA PRO A 76 -9.31 -7.37 -0.43
C PRO A 76 -8.91 -8.14 -1.70
N VAL A 77 -8.12 -7.47 -2.54
CA VAL A 77 -7.61 -8.05 -3.79
C VAL A 77 -6.43 -8.98 -3.49
N ALA A 78 -5.67 -8.67 -2.45
CA ALA A 78 -4.49 -9.43 -2.05
C ALA A 78 -4.16 -9.14 -0.59
N ASP A 79 -3.29 -9.97 -0.01
CA ASP A 79 -2.81 -9.80 1.36
C ASP A 79 -1.29 -9.82 1.32
N LEU A 80 -0.66 -8.70 1.70
CA LEU A 80 0.78 -8.56 1.72
C LEU A 80 1.35 -8.61 3.14
N SER A 81 0.61 -9.16 4.11
CA SER A 81 1.08 -9.27 5.49
C SER A 81 2.36 -10.09 5.63
N GLY A 82 2.60 -11.02 4.70
CA GLY A 82 3.84 -11.78 4.65
C GLY A 82 5.07 -10.96 4.26
N SER A 83 4.87 -9.75 3.76
CA SER A 83 5.95 -8.83 3.36
C SER A 83 6.10 -7.67 4.35
N ASP A 84 5.71 -7.89 5.58
CA ASP A 84 5.74 -6.91 6.68
C ASP A 84 7.11 -6.23 6.78
N TYR A 85 8.19 -7.01 6.71
CA TYR A 85 9.54 -6.48 6.86
C TYR A 85 9.88 -5.44 5.79
N GLU A 86 9.61 -5.75 4.53
CA GLU A 86 9.89 -4.86 3.41
C GLU A 86 9.02 -3.61 3.46
N ILE A 87 7.76 -3.75 3.85
CA ILE A 87 6.83 -2.62 3.94
C ILE A 87 7.28 -1.68 5.05
N ARG A 88 7.57 -2.21 6.25
CA ARG A 88 8.03 -1.40 7.38
C ARG A 88 9.37 -0.74 7.09
N GLY A 89 10.26 -1.44 6.40
CA GLY A 89 11.54 -0.86 5.97
C GLY A 89 11.36 0.34 5.05
N ALA A 90 10.40 0.27 4.13
CA ALA A 90 10.08 1.38 3.24
C ALA A 90 9.51 2.58 4.00
N LEU A 91 8.62 2.32 4.96
CA LEU A 91 8.04 3.37 5.81
C LEU A 91 9.13 4.05 6.66
N ASP A 92 10.04 3.26 7.23
CA ASP A 92 11.16 3.81 7.99
C ASP A 92 12.01 4.74 7.12
N MET A 93 12.23 4.36 5.87
CA MET A 93 13.00 5.18 4.94
C MET A 93 12.30 6.51 4.65
N VAL A 94 10.97 6.53 4.54
CA VAL A 94 10.21 7.76 4.34
C VAL A 94 10.42 8.72 5.50
N PHE A 95 10.41 8.21 6.73
CA PHE A 95 10.41 9.06 7.93
C PHE A 95 11.80 9.30 8.50
N SER A 96 12.76 8.42 8.25
CA SER A 96 14.09 8.49 8.87
C SER A 96 15.22 8.58 7.86
N GLY A 97 14.95 8.34 6.59
CA GLY A 97 15.96 8.39 5.54
C GLY A 97 16.79 7.11 5.41
N PHE A 98 16.48 6.07 6.20
CA PHE A 98 17.19 4.79 6.10
C PHE A 98 16.42 3.62 6.70
#